data_1994d68bfe2557ea02fa0a76f547cd4a
#
_entry.id   1994d68bfe2557ea02fa0a76f547cd4a
#
_cell.length_a   1.000
_cell.length_b   1.000
_cell.length_c   1.000
_cell.angle_alpha   90.00
_cell.angle_beta   90.00
_cell.angle_gamma   90.00
#
_symmetry.space_group_name_H-M   'P 1'
#
loop_
_entity.id
_entity.type
_entity.pdbx_description
1 polymer ?
#
loop_
_entity_poly.entity_id
_entity_poly.type
_entity_poly.pdbx_seq_one_letter_code
_entity_poly.pdbx_strand_id
1 'polypeptide(L)'
;MPIKLVVFDMAGTTVKDNREVTKAFYHALKKYGYEVPLDAIDMLMGYEKTVAIRQMLQLHEPDEEKITEELIRNIHQDFVKNMIDFYSTSPDIAPLPNVEETFAALKASGVQVGINTGFSRDIAQTITDRLQWKKKGLIDHLVGSDEVELGRPHPFMIHKMMLEGGIENADEVAKVGDTEVDIREGQNAGCRYNIGITTGSFTRAELEKYNPTHIIDDIAQVIDIINQD
;
A
#
# COMPACT_ATOMS: atom_id res chain seq x y z
N MET A 1 8.46 24.63 2.16
CA MET A 1 9.72 23.82 2.21
C MET A 1 9.67 22.78 1.11
N PRO A 2 10.74 22.48 0.40
CA PRO A 2 10.70 21.48 -0.69
C PRO A 2 10.38 20.09 -0.13
N ILE A 3 9.69 19.26 -0.92
CA ILE A 3 9.46 17.86 -0.59
C ILE A 3 10.79 17.10 -0.66
N LYS A 4 11.07 16.28 0.34
CA LYS A 4 12.29 15.45 0.45
C LYS A 4 12.01 13.96 0.33
N LEU A 5 10.77 13.53 0.61
CA LEU A 5 10.35 12.13 0.54
C LEU A 5 8.96 12.04 -0.09
N VAL A 6 8.81 11.15 -1.05
CA VAL A 6 7.49 10.70 -1.52
C VAL A 6 7.32 9.24 -1.14
N VAL A 7 6.26 8.95 -0.39
CA VAL A 7 5.91 7.59 0.05
C VAL A 7 4.75 7.10 -0.80
N PHE A 8 4.97 6.04 -1.55
CA PHE A 8 3.98 5.42 -2.41
C PHE A 8 3.45 4.12 -1.80
N ASP A 9 2.16 3.85 -1.98
CA ASP A 9 1.63 2.51 -1.85
C ASP A 9 2.11 1.59 -2.98
N MET A 10 1.85 0.29 -2.85
CA MET A 10 2.33 -0.72 -3.78
C MET A 10 1.24 -1.17 -4.76
N ALA A 11 0.29 -1.98 -4.33
CA ALA A 11 -0.69 -2.63 -5.21
C ALA A 11 -1.79 -1.66 -5.63
N GLY A 12 -1.95 -1.41 -6.94
CA GLY A 12 -2.90 -0.43 -7.47
C GLY A 12 -2.35 1.00 -7.58
N THR A 13 -1.22 1.29 -6.92
CA THR A 13 -0.55 2.58 -6.97
C THR A 13 0.74 2.55 -7.81
N THR A 14 1.63 1.60 -7.51
CA THR A 14 2.92 1.46 -8.21
C THR A 14 3.06 0.14 -8.94
N VAL A 15 2.36 -0.89 -8.51
CA VAL A 15 2.36 -2.22 -9.09
C VAL A 15 0.97 -2.55 -9.58
N LYS A 16 0.88 -3.09 -10.80
CA LYS A 16 -0.37 -3.55 -11.38
C LYS A 16 -0.99 -4.63 -10.50
N ASP A 17 -2.25 -4.44 -10.12
CA ASP A 17 -3.08 -5.43 -9.46
C ASP A 17 -4.41 -5.61 -10.22
N ASN A 18 -4.63 -6.80 -10.76
CA ASN A 18 -5.88 -7.18 -11.43
C ASN A 18 -6.80 -7.92 -10.44
N ARG A 19 -6.99 -7.40 -9.24
CA ARG A 19 -7.70 -8.05 -8.12
C ARG A 19 -7.00 -9.35 -7.64
N GLU A 20 -5.69 -9.47 -7.83
CA GLU A 20 -4.95 -10.67 -7.38
C GLU A 20 -4.91 -10.75 -5.85
N VAL A 21 -4.78 -9.59 -5.20
CA VAL A 21 -4.86 -9.49 -3.73
C VAL A 21 -6.25 -9.93 -3.23
N THR A 22 -7.31 -9.46 -3.89
CA THR A 22 -8.70 -9.82 -3.59
C THR A 22 -8.94 -11.32 -3.74
N LYS A 23 -8.46 -11.91 -4.84
CA LYS A 23 -8.55 -13.35 -5.10
C LYS A 23 -7.79 -14.17 -4.06
N ALA A 24 -6.59 -13.72 -3.66
CA ALA A 24 -5.80 -14.40 -2.64
C ALA A 24 -6.51 -14.42 -1.28
N PHE A 25 -7.14 -13.31 -0.87
CA PHE A 25 -7.99 -13.27 0.32
C PHE A 25 -9.19 -14.22 0.20
N TYR A 26 -9.91 -14.15 -0.93
CA TYR A 26 -11.06 -15.03 -1.16
C TYR A 26 -10.68 -16.50 -1.01
N HIS A 27 -9.59 -16.93 -1.65
CA HIS A 27 -9.14 -18.34 -1.56
C HIS A 27 -8.68 -18.71 -0.16
N ALA A 28 -7.97 -17.83 0.53
CA ALA A 28 -7.55 -18.08 1.91
C ALA A 28 -8.75 -18.21 2.86
N LEU A 29 -9.71 -17.30 2.79
CA LEU A 29 -10.94 -17.34 3.61
C LEU A 29 -11.81 -18.57 3.29
N LYS A 30 -12.01 -18.88 2.00
CA LYS A 30 -12.82 -20.01 1.55
C LYS A 30 -12.30 -21.35 2.06
N LYS A 31 -10.99 -21.52 2.21
CA LYS A 31 -10.37 -22.73 2.77
C LYS A 31 -10.85 -23.01 4.20
N TYR A 32 -11.22 -21.96 4.95
CA TYR A 32 -11.75 -22.06 6.32
C TYR A 32 -13.29 -21.95 6.38
N GLY A 33 -13.97 -22.02 5.22
CA GLY A 33 -15.43 -22.05 5.14
C GLY A 33 -16.11 -20.69 5.01
N TYR A 34 -15.34 -19.59 4.82
CA TYR A 34 -15.89 -18.24 4.69
C TYR A 34 -15.95 -17.82 3.22
N GLU A 35 -17.14 -17.66 2.67
CA GLU A 35 -17.37 -17.17 1.31
C GLU A 35 -17.68 -15.66 1.35
N VAL A 36 -16.64 -14.84 1.43
CA VAL A 36 -16.74 -13.37 1.44
C VAL A 36 -16.85 -12.86 0.01
N PRO A 37 -17.86 -12.02 -0.34
CA PRO A 37 -17.96 -11.43 -1.68
C PRO A 37 -16.73 -10.60 -2.03
N LEU A 38 -16.27 -10.68 -3.30
CA LEU A 38 -15.06 -9.97 -3.73
C LEU A 38 -15.15 -8.46 -3.50
N ASP A 39 -16.32 -7.85 -3.71
CA ASP A 39 -16.50 -6.40 -3.51
C ASP A 39 -16.42 -6.00 -2.03
N ALA A 40 -16.80 -6.90 -1.11
CA ALA A 40 -16.60 -6.68 0.32
C ALA A 40 -15.11 -6.76 0.71
N ILE A 41 -14.36 -7.63 0.04
CA ILE A 41 -12.89 -7.72 0.20
C ILE A 41 -12.23 -6.45 -0.32
N ASP A 42 -12.65 -5.93 -1.48
CA ASP A 42 -12.08 -4.72 -2.09
C ASP A 42 -12.19 -3.49 -1.18
N MET A 43 -13.25 -3.38 -0.39
CA MET A 43 -13.42 -2.29 0.58
C MET A 43 -12.37 -2.28 1.70
N LEU A 44 -11.66 -3.39 1.89
CA LEU A 44 -10.62 -3.55 2.92
C LEU A 44 -9.20 -3.57 2.31
N MET A 45 -9.07 -3.15 1.03
CA MET A 45 -7.75 -3.01 0.42
C MET A 45 -6.94 -1.91 1.13
N GLY A 46 -5.63 -2.04 1.08
CA GLY A 46 -4.71 -1.10 1.74
C GLY A 46 -4.48 -1.34 3.23
N TYR A 47 -5.44 -1.92 3.97
CA TYR A 47 -5.26 -2.26 5.39
C TYR A 47 -4.17 -3.32 5.60
N GLU A 48 -3.61 -3.35 6.82
CA GLU A 48 -2.81 -4.47 7.31
C GLU A 48 -3.62 -5.77 7.21
N LYS A 49 -2.99 -6.86 6.75
CA LYS A 49 -3.72 -8.05 6.32
C LYS A 49 -4.42 -8.80 7.45
N THR A 50 -3.86 -8.82 8.64
CA THR A 50 -4.50 -9.43 9.83
C THR A 50 -5.73 -8.62 10.27
N VAL A 51 -5.65 -7.30 10.20
CA VAL A 51 -6.79 -6.39 10.47
C VAL A 51 -7.90 -6.60 9.44
N ALA A 52 -7.56 -6.66 8.15
CA ALA A 52 -8.53 -6.91 7.09
C ALA A 52 -9.23 -8.28 7.26
N ILE A 53 -8.47 -9.35 7.54
CA ILE A 53 -9.02 -10.68 7.79
C ILE A 53 -10.00 -10.65 8.98
N ARG A 54 -9.63 -10.01 10.09
CA ARG A 54 -10.51 -9.88 11.26
C ARG A 54 -11.81 -9.18 10.90
N GLN A 55 -11.76 -8.07 10.18
CA GLN A 55 -12.95 -7.33 9.76
C GLN A 55 -13.83 -8.16 8.81
N MET A 56 -13.23 -8.89 7.86
CA MET A 56 -13.96 -9.80 6.97
C MET A 56 -14.68 -10.90 7.77
N LEU A 57 -14.02 -11.50 8.76
CA LEU A 57 -14.62 -12.50 9.62
C LEU A 57 -15.76 -11.91 10.46
N GLN A 58 -15.59 -10.75 11.07
CA GLN A 58 -16.63 -10.06 11.87
C GLN A 58 -17.90 -9.76 11.06
N LEU A 59 -17.76 -9.52 9.77
CA LEU A 59 -18.91 -9.26 8.88
C LEU A 59 -19.64 -10.55 8.44
N HIS A 60 -18.98 -11.72 8.53
CA HIS A 60 -19.49 -12.97 7.95
C HIS A 60 -19.62 -14.14 8.94
N GLU A 61 -19.03 -14.04 10.14
CA GLU A 61 -19.17 -15.03 11.21
C GLU A 61 -20.05 -14.45 12.34
N PRO A 62 -21.27 -14.95 12.54
CA PRO A 62 -22.15 -14.46 13.58
C PRO A 62 -21.70 -14.84 15.01
N ASP A 63 -20.84 -15.83 15.15
CA ASP A 63 -20.31 -16.31 16.41
C ASP A 63 -18.91 -15.75 16.62
N GLU A 64 -18.80 -14.65 17.38
CA GLU A 64 -17.53 -13.97 17.64
C GLU A 64 -16.50 -14.88 18.34
N GLU A 65 -16.92 -15.92 19.09
CA GLU A 65 -16.00 -16.85 19.76
C GLU A 65 -15.18 -17.68 18.77
N LYS A 66 -15.66 -17.84 17.53
CA LYS A 66 -14.93 -18.52 16.45
C LYS A 66 -13.85 -17.65 15.81
N ILE A 67 -13.92 -16.32 15.97
CA ILE A 67 -12.92 -15.40 15.43
C ILE A 67 -11.71 -15.36 16.35
N THR A 68 -10.95 -16.45 16.35
CA THR A 68 -9.78 -16.61 17.20
C THR A 68 -8.51 -16.05 16.53
N GLU A 69 -7.54 -15.64 17.35
CA GLU A 69 -6.22 -15.22 16.84
C GLU A 69 -5.54 -16.33 16.03
N GLU A 70 -5.79 -17.60 16.38
CA GLU A 70 -5.26 -18.74 15.64
C GLU A 70 -5.89 -18.83 14.25
N LEU A 71 -7.21 -18.66 14.12
CA LEU A 71 -7.90 -18.65 12.83
C LEU A 71 -7.36 -17.53 11.93
N ILE A 72 -7.28 -16.30 12.47
CA ILE A 72 -6.75 -15.15 11.73
C ILE A 72 -5.33 -15.40 11.25
N ARG A 73 -4.46 -15.90 12.13
CA ARG A 73 -3.08 -16.24 11.78
C ARG A 73 -3.00 -17.29 10.68
N ASN A 74 -3.81 -18.33 10.75
CA ASN A 74 -3.82 -19.42 9.76
C ASN A 74 -4.28 -18.92 8.40
N ILE A 75 -5.37 -18.11 8.34
CA ILE A 75 -5.83 -17.47 7.10
C ILE A 75 -4.74 -16.55 6.53
N HIS A 76 -4.10 -15.75 7.38
CA HIS A 76 -3.01 -14.88 6.98
C HIS A 76 -1.81 -15.63 6.41
N GLN A 77 -1.41 -16.75 7.02
CA GLN A 77 -0.32 -17.59 6.49
C GLN A 77 -0.64 -18.14 5.10
N ASP A 78 -1.87 -18.62 4.88
CA ASP A 78 -2.30 -19.08 3.55
C ASP A 78 -2.34 -17.92 2.54
N PHE A 79 -2.81 -16.74 2.95
CA PHE A 79 -2.78 -15.54 2.12
C PHE A 79 -1.33 -15.18 1.72
N VAL A 80 -0.43 -15.06 2.68
CA VAL A 80 1.00 -14.73 2.44
C VAL A 80 1.63 -15.74 1.48
N LYS A 81 1.40 -17.03 1.69
CA LYS A 81 1.90 -18.09 0.81
C LYS A 81 1.39 -17.90 -0.62
N ASN A 82 0.09 -17.70 -0.79
CA ASN A 82 -0.52 -17.51 -2.11
C ASN A 82 0.05 -16.26 -2.82
N MET A 83 0.26 -15.17 -2.08
CA MET A 83 0.83 -13.94 -2.64
C MET A 83 2.30 -14.11 -3.03
N ILE A 84 3.12 -14.77 -2.19
CA ILE A 84 4.52 -15.04 -2.51
C ILE A 84 4.62 -15.95 -3.73
N ASP A 85 3.83 -17.03 -3.79
CA ASP A 85 3.79 -17.94 -4.94
C ASP A 85 3.40 -17.19 -6.22
N PHE A 86 2.37 -16.34 -6.16
CA PHE A 86 1.96 -15.50 -7.28
C PHE A 86 3.07 -14.53 -7.71
N TYR A 87 3.57 -13.71 -6.80
CA TYR A 87 4.57 -12.69 -7.13
C TYR A 87 5.94 -13.28 -7.52
N SER A 88 6.25 -14.50 -7.09
CA SER A 88 7.48 -15.19 -7.48
C SER A 88 7.41 -15.77 -8.90
N THR A 89 6.25 -16.21 -9.35
CA THR A 89 6.10 -17.03 -10.56
C THR A 89 5.33 -16.36 -11.70
N SER A 90 4.40 -15.45 -11.40
CA SER A 90 3.57 -14.82 -12.43
C SER A 90 4.40 -14.01 -13.43
N PRO A 91 4.16 -14.17 -14.74
CA PRO A 91 4.77 -13.32 -15.76
C PRO A 91 4.17 -11.90 -15.81
N ASP A 92 3.00 -11.68 -15.18
CA ASP A 92 2.21 -10.46 -15.34
C ASP A 92 2.56 -9.35 -14.34
N ILE A 93 3.62 -9.57 -13.53
CA ILE A 93 4.08 -8.57 -12.57
C ILE A 93 4.81 -7.46 -13.31
N ALA A 94 4.22 -6.28 -13.24
CA ALA A 94 4.75 -5.09 -13.89
C ALA A 94 4.48 -3.84 -13.05
N PRO A 95 5.34 -2.82 -13.13
CA PRO A 95 4.97 -1.50 -12.66
C PRO A 95 3.77 -0.97 -13.45
N LEU A 96 2.98 -0.12 -12.83
CA LEU A 96 2.00 0.68 -13.55
C LEU A 96 2.70 1.67 -14.49
N PRO A 97 2.00 2.22 -15.51
CA PRO A 97 2.61 3.18 -16.42
C PRO A 97 3.26 4.36 -15.68
N ASN A 98 4.38 4.84 -16.20
CA ASN A 98 5.14 6.00 -15.72
C ASN A 98 5.76 5.86 -14.31
N VAL A 99 5.65 4.72 -13.63
CA VAL A 99 6.15 4.54 -12.24
C VAL A 99 7.67 4.65 -12.18
N GLU A 100 8.39 3.86 -12.98
CA GLU A 100 9.86 3.84 -12.94
C GLU A 100 10.46 5.18 -13.40
N GLU A 101 9.83 5.83 -14.39
CA GLU A 101 10.21 7.15 -14.88
C GLU A 101 9.99 8.22 -13.79
N THR A 102 8.86 8.17 -13.08
CA THR A 102 8.56 9.07 -11.95
C THR A 102 9.57 8.89 -10.82
N PHE A 103 9.87 7.65 -10.45
CA PHE A 103 10.88 7.36 -9.43
C PHE A 103 12.26 7.91 -9.84
N ALA A 104 12.68 7.67 -11.09
CA ALA A 104 13.95 8.18 -11.60
C ALA A 104 14.00 9.71 -11.59
N ALA A 105 12.91 10.40 -11.95
CA ALA A 105 12.82 11.86 -11.92
C ALA A 105 12.90 12.42 -10.49
N LEU A 106 12.19 11.81 -9.52
CA LEU A 106 12.28 12.17 -8.11
C LEU A 106 13.70 12.02 -7.58
N LYS A 107 14.34 10.88 -7.86
CA LYS A 107 15.72 10.60 -7.48
C LYS A 107 16.70 11.62 -8.09
N ALA A 108 16.53 11.97 -9.35
CA ALA A 108 17.37 12.97 -10.04
C ALA A 108 17.23 14.38 -9.43
N SER A 109 16.06 14.69 -8.84
CA SER A 109 15.81 15.94 -8.12
C SER A 109 16.26 15.91 -6.66
N GLY A 110 16.85 14.81 -6.18
CA GLY A 110 17.29 14.64 -4.80
C GLY A 110 16.16 14.29 -3.81
N VAL A 111 14.97 13.94 -4.33
CA VAL A 111 13.83 13.49 -3.53
C VAL A 111 13.93 11.99 -3.29
N GLN A 112 13.80 11.57 -2.03
CA GLN A 112 13.81 10.15 -1.66
C GLN A 112 12.48 9.49 -2.07
N VAL A 113 12.55 8.22 -2.47
CA VAL A 113 11.41 7.39 -2.84
C VAL A 113 11.23 6.28 -1.83
N GLY A 114 10.10 6.28 -1.13
CA GLY A 114 9.69 5.23 -0.20
C GLY A 114 8.50 4.43 -0.74
N ILE A 115 8.51 3.13 -0.48
CA ILE A 115 7.35 2.25 -0.70
C ILE A 115 6.91 1.71 0.64
N ASN A 116 5.63 1.93 0.99
CA ASN A 116 5.02 1.23 2.11
C ASN A 116 3.76 0.48 1.67
N THR A 117 3.36 -0.52 2.41
CA THR A 117 2.25 -1.38 1.99
C THR A 117 1.59 -2.09 3.18
N GLY A 118 0.32 -2.43 3.03
CA GLY A 118 -0.38 -3.35 3.93
C GLY A 118 0.07 -4.82 3.80
N PHE A 119 0.98 -5.14 2.89
CA PHE A 119 1.66 -6.44 2.85
C PHE A 119 2.71 -6.56 3.96
N SER A 120 3.07 -7.81 4.28
CA SER A 120 4.27 -8.09 5.05
C SER A 120 5.53 -7.76 4.25
N ARG A 121 6.65 -7.57 4.97
CA ARG A 121 7.96 -7.31 4.37
C ARG A 121 8.33 -8.33 3.30
N ASP A 122 8.07 -9.61 3.52
CA ASP A 122 8.44 -10.70 2.61
C ASP A 122 7.73 -10.57 1.25
N ILE A 123 6.43 -10.26 1.24
CA ILE A 123 5.68 -10.02 0.01
C ILE A 123 6.24 -8.78 -0.71
N ALA A 124 6.40 -7.67 0.02
CA ALA A 124 6.89 -6.41 -0.53
C ALA A 124 8.30 -6.56 -1.14
N GLN A 125 9.18 -7.30 -0.45
CA GLN A 125 10.54 -7.58 -0.93
C GLN A 125 10.50 -8.46 -2.18
N THR A 126 9.66 -9.51 -2.22
CA THR A 126 9.49 -10.37 -3.40
C THR A 126 9.12 -9.55 -4.64
N ILE A 127 8.17 -8.62 -4.50
CA ILE A 127 7.73 -7.75 -5.59
C ILE A 127 8.88 -6.84 -6.07
N THR A 128 9.52 -6.12 -5.13
CA THR A 128 10.57 -5.15 -5.48
C THR A 128 11.82 -5.81 -6.04
N ASP A 129 12.14 -7.02 -5.60
CA ASP A 129 13.25 -7.83 -6.16
C ASP A 129 12.95 -8.27 -7.60
N ARG A 130 11.71 -8.72 -7.87
CA ARG A 130 11.27 -9.06 -9.23
C ARG A 130 11.36 -7.86 -10.19
N LEU A 131 10.95 -6.68 -9.74
CA LEU A 131 11.03 -5.43 -10.51
C LEU A 131 12.44 -4.83 -10.50
N GLN A 132 13.33 -5.34 -9.66
CA GLN A 132 14.72 -4.90 -9.49
C GLN A 132 14.84 -3.42 -9.05
N TRP A 133 13.82 -2.86 -8.39
CA TRP A 133 13.78 -1.43 -8.07
C TRP A 133 14.92 -0.97 -7.19
N LYS A 134 15.29 -1.76 -6.17
CA LYS A 134 16.46 -1.45 -5.34
C LYS A 134 17.77 -1.54 -6.12
N LYS A 135 17.93 -2.56 -6.98
CA LYS A 135 19.10 -2.72 -7.83
C LYS A 135 19.25 -1.61 -8.86
N LYS A 136 18.12 -1.11 -9.39
CA LYS A 136 18.06 0.03 -10.32
C LYS A 136 18.27 1.38 -9.61
N GLY A 137 18.33 1.42 -8.26
CA GLY A 137 18.46 2.66 -7.48
C GLY A 137 17.19 3.52 -7.49
N LEU A 138 16.02 2.94 -7.80
CA LEU A 138 14.76 3.66 -7.93
C LEU A 138 14.06 3.93 -6.61
N ILE A 139 14.30 3.10 -5.57
CA ILE A 139 13.72 3.25 -4.24
C ILE A 139 14.79 3.33 -3.15
N ASP A 140 14.56 4.16 -2.15
CA ASP A 140 15.41 4.31 -0.96
C ASP A 140 14.90 3.46 0.20
N HIS A 141 13.58 3.47 0.41
CA HIS A 141 12.93 2.85 1.54
C HIS A 141 11.87 1.86 1.10
N LEU A 142 11.75 0.76 1.84
CA LEU A 142 10.68 -0.22 1.69
C LEU A 142 10.25 -0.65 3.09
N VAL A 143 8.96 -0.46 3.44
CA VAL A 143 8.42 -0.84 4.75
C VAL A 143 7.13 -1.64 4.58
N GLY A 144 7.11 -2.85 5.13
CA GLY A 144 5.93 -3.70 5.25
C GLY A 144 5.15 -3.40 6.54
N SER A 145 3.86 -3.78 6.56
CA SER A 145 2.98 -3.54 7.71
C SER A 145 3.43 -4.25 9.00
N ASP A 146 4.16 -5.36 8.88
CA ASP A 146 4.70 -6.16 9.97
C ASP A 146 6.01 -5.61 10.58
N GLU A 147 6.52 -4.50 10.06
CA GLU A 147 7.73 -3.84 10.57
C GLU A 147 7.44 -2.72 11.56
N VAL A 148 6.18 -2.46 11.87
CA VAL A 148 5.72 -1.41 12.77
C VAL A 148 4.68 -1.95 13.74
N GLU A 149 4.45 -1.24 14.86
CA GLU A 149 3.49 -1.67 15.88
C GLU A 149 2.05 -1.72 15.36
N LEU A 150 1.65 -0.73 14.56
CA LEU A 150 0.33 -0.65 13.94
C LEU A 150 0.50 -0.19 12.48
N GLY A 151 -0.08 -0.96 11.55
CA GLY A 151 -0.16 -0.61 10.14
C GLY A 151 -1.13 0.54 9.85
N ARG A 152 -1.39 0.81 8.58
CA ARG A 152 -2.34 1.83 8.14
C ARG A 152 -3.71 1.68 8.79
N PRO A 153 -4.37 2.76 9.12
CA PRO A 153 -4.07 4.16 8.80
C PRO A 153 -3.14 4.87 9.79
N HIS A 154 -2.44 4.13 10.66
CA HIS A 154 -1.48 4.71 11.60
C HIS A 154 -0.21 5.17 10.86
N PRO A 155 0.46 6.25 11.33
CA PRO A 155 1.54 6.92 10.59
C PRO A 155 2.91 6.25 10.70
N PHE A 156 3.00 5.12 11.39
CA PHE A 156 4.29 4.58 11.86
C PHE A 156 5.22 4.14 10.72
N MET A 157 4.69 3.65 9.59
CA MET A 157 5.53 3.31 8.43
C MET A 157 6.15 4.55 7.80
N ILE A 158 5.39 5.64 7.68
CA ILE A 158 5.91 6.93 7.18
C ILE A 158 6.96 7.48 8.15
N HIS A 159 6.66 7.51 9.46
CA HIS A 159 7.62 7.99 10.47
C HIS A 159 8.92 7.16 10.49
N LYS A 160 8.83 5.83 10.28
CA LYS A 160 10.02 4.97 10.13
C LYS A 160 10.87 5.40 8.95
N MET A 161 10.26 5.64 7.78
CA MET A 161 10.98 6.12 6.60
C MET A 161 11.59 7.50 6.79
N MET A 162 10.87 8.42 7.43
CA MET A 162 11.39 9.75 7.78
C MET A 162 12.64 9.65 8.64
N LEU A 163 12.59 8.80 9.67
CA LEU A 163 13.74 8.57 10.56
C LEU A 163 14.93 7.99 9.78
N GLU A 164 14.72 6.96 8.96
CA GLU A 164 15.77 6.34 8.15
C GLU A 164 16.34 7.30 7.10
N GLY A 165 15.49 8.19 6.56
CA GLY A 165 15.86 9.19 5.54
C GLY A 165 16.41 10.50 6.10
N GLY A 166 16.47 10.67 7.44
CA GLY A 166 16.92 11.90 8.08
C GLY A 166 15.98 13.09 7.84
N ILE A 167 14.67 12.84 7.76
CA ILE A 167 13.63 13.85 7.53
C ILE A 167 12.93 14.14 8.85
N GLU A 168 13.06 15.37 9.33
CA GLU A 168 12.54 15.76 10.63
C GLU A 168 11.13 16.35 10.58
N ASN A 169 10.73 16.90 9.42
CA ASN A 169 9.45 17.58 9.28
C ASN A 169 8.55 16.85 8.28
N ALA A 170 7.36 16.46 8.71
CA ALA A 170 6.36 15.81 7.87
C ALA A 170 5.83 16.72 6.72
N ASP A 171 5.96 18.05 6.86
CA ASP A 171 5.74 19.01 5.77
C ASP A 171 6.69 18.83 4.57
N GLU A 172 7.73 18.03 4.70
CA GLU A 172 8.67 17.69 3.63
C GLU A 172 8.35 16.32 2.99
N VAL A 173 7.18 15.75 3.34
CA VAL A 173 6.73 14.43 2.87
C VAL A 173 5.43 14.53 2.09
N ALA A 174 5.33 13.74 1.02
CA ALA A 174 4.10 13.45 0.29
C ALA A 174 3.76 11.96 0.41
N LYS A 175 2.47 11.65 0.60
CA LYS A 175 1.94 10.28 0.53
C LYS A 175 1.06 10.13 -0.70
N VAL A 176 1.25 9.02 -1.43
CA VAL A 176 0.48 8.67 -2.62
C VAL A 176 -0.11 7.27 -2.44
N GLY A 177 -1.41 7.11 -2.73
CA GLY A 177 -2.06 5.80 -2.69
C GLY A 177 -3.47 5.82 -3.27
N ASP A 178 -4.06 4.66 -3.43
CA ASP A 178 -5.32 4.47 -4.15
C ASP A 178 -6.53 4.15 -3.24
N THR A 179 -6.34 4.17 -1.91
CA THR A 179 -7.36 3.81 -0.93
C THR A 179 -7.53 4.85 0.19
N GLU A 180 -8.63 4.70 0.96
CA GLU A 180 -8.88 5.47 2.17
C GLU A 180 -7.69 5.48 3.13
N VAL A 181 -7.15 4.29 3.40
CA VAL A 181 -6.11 4.16 4.44
C VAL A 181 -4.79 4.82 4.05
N ASP A 182 -4.53 5.00 2.75
CA ASP A 182 -3.39 5.78 2.25
C ASP A 182 -3.54 7.26 2.56
N ILE A 183 -4.73 7.80 2.25
CA ILE A 183 -5.03 9.21 2.52
C ILE A 183 -4.97 9.48 4.02
N ARG A 184 -5.61 8.64 4.83
CA ARG A 184 -5.60 8.77 6.29
C ARG A 184 -4.22 8.58 6.90
N GLU A 185 -3.39 7.65 6.40
CA GLU A 185 -2.02 7.47 6.86
C GLU A 185 -1.19 8.74 6.65
N GLY A 186 -1.27 9.33 5.46
CA GLY A 186 -0.58 10.59 5.16
C GLY A 186 -1.07 11.75 6.04
N GLN A 187 -2.40 11.88 6.22
CA GLN A 187 -2.98 12.89 7.12
C GLN A 187 -2.53 12.68 8.57
N ASN A 188 -2.56 11.45 9.08
CA ASN A 188 -2.14 11.13 10.44
C ASN A 188 -0.63 11.33 10.66
N ALA A 189 0.18 11.16 9.61
CA ALA A 189 1.61 11.45 9.64
C ALA A 189 1.93 12.97 9.56
N GLY A 190 0.94 13.79 9.20
CA GLY A 190 1.15 15.23 8.98
C GLY A 190 1.83 15.55 7.65
N CYS A 191 1.73 14.66 6.65
CA CYS A 191 2.29 14.89 5.33
C CYS A 191 1.67 16.14 4.67
N ARG A 192 2.50 16.96 4.00
CA ARG A 192 2.03 18.13 3.25
C ARG A 192 1.04 17.75 2.17
N TYR A 193 1.37 16.73 1.40
CA TYR A 193 0.51 16.24 0.32
C TYR A 193 0.03 14.82 0.62
N ASN A 194 -1.29 14.66 0.58
CA ASN A 194 -1.99 13.39 0.69
C ASN A 194 -2.71 13.18 -0.65
N ILE A 195 -2.07 12.44 -1.54
CA ILE A 195 -2.45 12.35 -2.96
C ILE A 195 -3.17 11.02 -3.19
N GLY A 196 -4.43 11.11 -3.62
CA GLY A 196 -5.17 9.95 -4.12
C GLY A 196 -4.83 9.68 -5.59
N ILE A 197 -4.66 8.41 -5.98
CA ILE A 197 -4.50 8.01 -7.37
C ILE A 197 -5.60 7.03 -7.79
N THR A 198 -6.14 7.20 -9.00
CA THR A 198 -7.32 6.46 -9.49
C THR A 198 -6.96 5.16 -10.24
N THR A 199 -5.71 4.73 -10.20
CA THR A 199 -5.24 3.52 -10.90
C THR A 199 -5.52 2.21 -10.19
N GLY A 200 -5.99 2.27 -8.94
CA GLY A 200 -6.20 1.11 -8.08
C GLY A 200 -7.66 0.87 -7.69
N SER A 201 -7.88 0.60 -6.40
CA SER A 201 -9.15 0.06 -5.89
C SER A 201 -10.27 1.10 -5.82
N PHE A 202 -9.97 2.36 -5.45
CA PHE A 202 -10.99 3.38 -5.24
C PHE A 202 -11.14 4.29 -6.46
N THR A 203 -12.39 4.60 -6.79
CA THR A 203 -12.73 5.63 -7.77
C THR A 203 -12.42 7.03 -7.23
N ARG A 204 -12.34 8.03 -8.12
CA ARG A 204 -12.17 9.44 -7.74
C ARG A 204 -13.22 9.90 -6.71
N ALA A 205 -14.50 9.55 -6.92
CA ALA A 205 -15.58 9.91 -6.02
C ALA A 205 -15.51 9.26 -4.64
N GLU A 206 -14.87 8.09 -4.55
CA GLU A 206 -14.59 7.43 -3.26
C GLU A 206 -13.41 8.11 -2.55
N LEU A 207 -12.33 8.41 -3.26
CA LEU A 207 -11.17 9.12 -2.71
C LEU A 207 -11.53 10.52 -2.20
N GLU A 208 -12.40 11.27 -2.91
CA GLU A 208 -12.86 12.61 -2.52
C GLU A 208 -13.48 12.65 -1.11
N LYS A 209 -14.11 11.55 -0.65
CA LYS A 209 -14.74 11.46 0.67
C LYS A 209 -13.73 11.60 1.83
N TYR A 210 -12.45 11.36 1.57
CA TYR A 210 -11.38 11.38 2.58
C TYR A 210 -10.53 12.66 2.55
N ASN A 211 -10.95 13.64 1.74
CA ASN A 211 -10.31 14.97 1.60
C ASN A 211 -8.79 14.89 1.32
N PRO A 212 -8.36 14.18 0.28
CA PRO A 212 -6.97 14.24 -0.16
C PRO A 212 -6.62 15.68 -0.61
N THR A 213 -5.34 16.05 -0.55
CA THR A 213 -4.89 17.35 -1.08
C THR A 213 -5.03 17.43 -2.59
N HIS A 214 -4.80 16.28 -3.26
CA HIS A 214 -4.91 16.13 -4.73
C HIS A 214 -5.45 14.75 -5.07
N ILE A 215 -6.08 14.65 -6.25
CA ILE A 215 -6.40 13.34 -6.86
C ILE A 215 -5.87 13.36 -8.29
N ILE A 216 -5.05 12.37 -8.61
CA ILE A 216 -4.38 12.21 -9.89
C ILE A 216 -4.85 10.93 -10.60
N ASP A 217 -4.69 10.91 -11.93
CA ASP A 217 -5.00 9.72 -12.74
C ASP A 217 -3.73 9.07 -13.31
N ASP A 218 -2.58 9.75 -13.18
CA ASP A 218 -1.27 9.29 -13.59
C ASP A 218 -0.22 9.67 -12.54
N ILE A 219 0.61 8.72 -12.15
CA ILE A 219 1.63 8.91 -11.13
C ILE A 219 2.66 10.01 -11.50
N ALA A 220 2.87 10.27 -12.79
CA ALA A 220 3.78 11.33 -13.26
C ALA A 220 3.34 12.72 -12.78
N GLN A 221 2.04 12.94 -12.52
CA GLN A 221 1.52 14.22 -12.02
C GLN A 221 2.03 14.57 -10.60
N VAL A 222 2.59 13.60 -9.88
CA VAL A 222 3.24 13.85 -8.56
C VAL A 222 4.37 14.87 -8.70
N ILE A 223 5.13 14.81 -9.80
CA ILE A 223 6.26 15.72 -10.05
C ILE A 223 5.79 17.19 -10.10
N ASP A 224 4.69 17.44 -10.79
CA ASP A 224 4.16 18.81 -10.92
C ASP A 224 3.64 19.31 -9.57
N ILE A 225 2.98 18.44 -8.78
CA ILE A 225 2.42 18.81 -7.47
C ILE A 225 3.53 19.22 -6.49
N ILE A 226 4.60 18.43 -6.39
CA ILE A 226 5.66 18.71 -5.42
C ILE A 226 6.57 19.88 -5.81
N ASN A 227 6.52 20.32 -7.08
CA ASN A 227 7.31 21.45 -7.60
C ASN A 227 6.52 22.77 -7.66
N GLN A 228 5.29 22.83 -7.15
CA GLN A 228 4.45 24.05 -7.17
C GLN A 228 4.79 25.08 -6.08
N ASP A 229 5.78 24.84 -5.25
CA ASP A 229 6.22 25.73 -4.13
C ASP A 229 7.44 26.60 -4.47
#